data_1dd28a053f6098f8290a982885cd9e63
#
_entry.id   1dd28a053f6098f8290a982885cd9e63
#
_cell.length_a   1.000
_cell.length_b   1.000
_cell.length_c   1.000
_cell.angle_alpha   90.00
_cell.angle_beta   90.00
_cell.angle_gamma   90.00
#
_symmetry.space_group_name_H-M   'P 1'
#
loop_
_entity.id
_entity.type
_entity.pdbx_description
1 polymer ?
#
loop_
_entity_poly.entity_id
_entity_poly.type
_entity_poly.pdbx_seq_one_letter_code
_entity_poly.pdbx_strand_id
1 'polypeptide(L)'
;MNPVGAEVLAALLLLAVLVFAVVRPKGLPEAVAAVPAALLVLASGGIDLGRAAQESLTLLPVVAFLAAVLVLSDLCARDGLFEWAGQFMAGRSRGDPHRLLVLVFAVAALTTAVLSLDATVVLLTPVVFATASRVGVRPRPHVYACTHLANGGSLLLPVSNLTNLLAMSALGISFVNFGLVMLLPWLAVVAVEYVAFRWYFAGDLSVAAGVGETTDGRRRLPRFSASVLALTLAGFVAASFLRVEVAWVAAAGALVLAVLAVWTRQ
;
A
#
# COMPACT_ATOMS: atom_id res chain seq x y z
N MET A 1 -22.77 -33.30 5.68
CA MET A 1 -23.51 -32.21 6.34
C MET A 1 -24.55 -31.69 5.34
N ASN A 2 -25.73 -31.21 5.82
CA ASN A 2 -26.72 -30.58 4.92
C ASN A 2 -26.09 -29.33 4.27
N PRO A 3 -26.29 -29.05 2.96
CA PRO A 3 -25.64 -27.91 2.30
C PRO A 3 -25.86 -26.58 3.03
N VAL A 4 -27.08 -26.35 3.54
CA VAL A 4 -27.39 -25.16 4.35
C VAL A 4 -26.57 -25.11 5.65
N GLY A 5 -26.33 -26.25 6.30
CA GLY A 5 -25.51 -26.32 7.53
C GLY A 5 -24.03 -26.02 7.24
N ALA A 6 -23.50 -26.40 6.08
CA ALA A 6 -22.15 -26.10 5.68
C ALA A 6 -21.97 -24.60 5.36
N GLU A 7 -22.94 -23.98 4.70
CA GLU A 7 -22.93 -22.53 4.41
C GLU A 7 -23.01 -21.71 5.70
N VAL A 8 -23.89 -22.08 6.63
CA VAL A 8 -24.01 -21.40 7.94
C VAL A 8 -22.71 -21.54 8.74
N LEU A 9 -22.09 -22.73 8.76
CA LEU A 9 -20.80 -22.94 9.42
C LEU A 9 -19.70 -22.06 8.79
N ALA A 10 -19.63 -22.04 7.47
CA ALA A 10 -18.64 -21.23 6.76
C ALA A 10 -18.83 -19.72 7.05
N ALA A 11 -20.07 -19.23 7.07
CA ALA A 11 -20.39 -17.85 7.41
C ALA A 11 -20.01 -17.50 8.87
N LEU A 12 -20.28 -18.38 9.82
CA LEU A 12 -19.91 -18.18 11.22
C LEU A 12 -18.40 -18.18 11.42
N LEU A 13 -17.68 -19.10 10.76
CA LEU A 13 -16.23 -19.16 10.80
C LEU A 13 -15.61 -17.93 10.16
N LEU A 14 -16.14 -17.45 9.02
CA LEU A 14 -15.70 -16.21 8.40
C LEU A 14 -15.89 -15.02 9.34
N LEU A 15 -17.07 -14.91 9.99
CA LEU A 15 -17.32 -13.86 10.96
C LEU A 15 -16.34 -13.92 12.13
N ALA A 16 -16.07 -15.11 12.65
CA ALA A 16 -15.09 -15.31 13.73
C ALA A 16 -13.68 -14.89 13.31
N VAL A 17 -13.24 -15.21 12.09
CA VAL A 17 -11.95 -14.78 11.54
C VAL A 17 -11.91 -13.25 11.39
N LEU A 18 -12.97 -12.62 10.91
CA LEU A 18 -13.06 -11.16 10.78
C LEU A 18 -12.99 -10.48 12.14
N VAL A 19 -13.73 -10.97 13.13
CA VAL A 19 -13.65 -10.45 14.51
C VAL A 19 -12.25 -10.63 15.07
N PHE A 20 -11.62 -11.80 14.88
CA PHE A 20 -10.24 -12.03 15.30
C PHE A 20 -9.26 -11.05 14.64
N ALA A 21 -9.41 -10.80 13.34
CA ALA A 21 -8.57 -9.86 12.60
C ALA A 21 -8.70 -8.43 13.12
N VAL A 22 -9.90 -8.00 13.54
CA VAL A 22 -10.14 -6.67 14.12
C VAL A 22 -9.60 -6.56 15.54
N VAL A 23 -9.88 -7.56 16.38
CA VAL A 23 -9.49 -7.55 17.80
C VAL A 23 -7.99 -7.79 17.99
N ARG A 24 -7.35 -8.54 17.08
CA ARG A 24 -5.92 -8.91 17.09
C ARG A 24 -5.42 -9.31 18.49
N PRO A 25 -5.98 -10.33 19.13
CA PRO A 25 -5.62 -10.68 20.48
C PRO A 25 -4.12 -11.00 20.55
N LYS A 26 -3.42 -10.37 21.48
CA LYS A 26 -1.96 -10.50 21.69
C LYS A 26 -1.11 -10.18 20.44
N GLY A 27 -1.63 -9.45 19.45
CA GLY A 27 -0.91 -9.14 18.21
C GLY A 27 -0.69 -10.35 17.28
N LEU A 28 -1.45 -11.42 17.46
CA LEU A 28 -1.33 -12.62 16.61
C LEU A 28 -1.76 -12.32 15.17
N PRO A 29 -1.09 -12.92 14.16
CA PRO A 29 -1.48 -12.77 12.77
C PRO A 29 -2.83 -13.43 12.50
N GLU A 30 -3.58 -12.90 11.56
CA GLU A 30 -4.92 -13.37 11.17
C GLU A 30 -4.93 -14.84 10.74
N ALA A 31 -3.81 -15.33 10.20
CA ALA A 31 -3.62 -16.72 9.78
C ALA A 31 -3.88 -17.73 10.92
N VAL A 32 -3.64 -17.34 12.18
CA VAL A 32 -3.87 -18.20 13.35
C VAL A 32 -5.35 -18.58 13.49
N ALA A 33 -6.26 -17.72 13.08
CA ALA A 33 -7.69 -18.01 13.04
C ALA A 33 -8.15 -18.50 11.66
N ALA A 34 -7.62 -17.94 10.59
CA ALA A 34 -8.06 -18.23 9.23
C ALA A 34 -7.71 -19.67 8.80
N VAL A 35 -6.50 -20.16 9.12
CA VAL A 35 -6.08 -21.50 8.71
C VAL A 35 -6.92 -22.60 9.40
N PRO A 36 -7.13 -22.61 10.74
CA PRO A 36 -8.02 -23.58 11.36
C PRO A 36 -9.46 -23.49 10.87
N ALA A 37 -9.98 -22.27 10.63
CA ALA A 37 -11.32 -22.08 10.10
C ALA A 37 -11.48 -22.71 8.70
N ALA A 38 -10.51 -22.50 7.81
CA ALA A 38 -10.50 -23.10 6.47
C ALA A 38 -10.43 -24.63 6.55
N LEU A 39 -9.59 -25.18 7.44
CA LEU A 39 -9.50 -26.63 7.66
C LEU A 39 -10.81 -27.22 8.20
N LEU A 40 -11.51 -26.51 9.08
CA LEU A 40 -12.82 -26.94 9.58
C LEU A 40 -13.88 -26.96 8.48
N VAL A 41 -13.89 -25.97 7.59
CA VAL A 41 -14.81 -25.96 6.41
C VAL A 41 -14.52 -27.16 5.50
N LEU A 42 -13.24 -27.45 5.23
CA LEU A 42 -12.84 -28.62 4.45
C LEU A 42 -13.25 -29.93 5.14
N ALA A 43 -12.96 -30.07 6.42
CA ALA A 43 -13.28 -31.29 7.21
C ALA A 43 -14.79 -31.51 7.35
N SER A 44 -15.59 -30.44 7.35
CA SER A 44 -17.06 -30.54 7.38
C SER A 44 -17.68 -31.00 6.07
N GLY A 45 -16.89 -31.12 4.99
CA GLY A 45 -17.38 -31.44 3.65
C GLY A 45 -18.16 -30.29 2.98
N GLY A 46 -18.03 -29.05 3.50
CA GLY A 46 -18.66 -27.86 2.93
C GLY A 46 -18.09 -27.48 1.57
N ILE A 47 -16.83 -27.80 1.33
CA ILE A 47 -16.13 -27.60 0.05
C ILE A 47 -15.36 -28.89 -0.27
N ASP A 48 -15.46 -29.35 -1.52
CA ASP A 48 -14.63 -30.44 -2.01
C ASP A 48 -13.16 -30.00 -2.14
N LEU A 49 -12.23 -30.91 -1.81
CA LEU A 49 -10.79 -30.67 -1.90
C LEU A 49 -10.34 -30.23 -3.29
N GLY A 50 -10.94 -30.78 -4.35
CA GLY A 50 -10.67 -30.39 -5.73
C GLY A 50 -11.04 -28.93 -6.01
N ARG A 51 -12.20 -28.49 -5.55
CA ARG A 51 -12.65 -27.09 -5.65
C ARG A 51 -11.78 -26.16 -4.82
N ALA A 52 -11.43 -26.53 -3.57
CA ALA A 52 -10.56 -25.75 -2.73
C ALA A 52 -9.17 -25.54 -3.36
N ALA A 53 -8.61 -26.62 -3.94
CA ALA A 53 -7.35 -26.54 -4.67
C ALA A 53 -7.45 -25.63 -5.91
N GLN A 54 -8.52 -25.76 -6.68
CA GLN A 54 -8.75 -24.93 -7.87
C GLN A 54 -8.89 -23.45 -7.52
N GLU A 55 -9.67 -23.09 -6.50
CA GLU A 55 -9.80 -21.71 -6.04
C GLU A 55 -8.45 -21.15 -5.51
N SER A 56 -7.70 -21.97 -4.77
CA SER A 56 -6.37 -21.59 -4.29
C SER A 56 -5.40 -21.32 -5.45
N LEU A 57 -5.42 -22.15 -6.49
CA LEU A 57 -4.60 -21.95 -7.70
C LEU A 57 -5.03 -20.69 -8.48
N THR A 58 -6.31 -20.38 -8.51
CA THR A 58 -6.83 -19.17 -9.16
C THR A 58 -6.38 -17.90 -8.43
N LEU A 59 -6.26 -17.95 -7.09
CA LEU A 59 -5.81 -16.82 -6.29
C LEU A 59 -4.27 -16.73 -6.18
N LEU A 60 -3.54 -17.80 -6.52
CA LEU A 60 -2.08 -17.86 -6.40
C LEU A 60 -1.35 -16.70 -7.13
N PRO A 61 -1.71 -16.32 -8.37
CA PRO A 61 -1.09 -15.18 -9.04
C PRO A 61 -1.28 -13.86 -8.26
N VAL A 62 -2.45 -13.68 -7.66
CA VAL A 62 -2.78 -12.49 -6.86
C VAL A 62 -1.91 -12.45 -5.59
N VAL A 63 -1.79 -13.56 -4.89
CA VAL A 63 -0.95 -13.67 -3.67
C VAL A 63 0.52 -13.47 -4.01
N ALA A 64 1.01 -14.12 -5.08
CA ALA A 64 2.40 -13.97 -5.55
C ALA A 64 2.70 -12.51 -5.95
N PHE A 65 1.76 -11.86 -6.63
CA PHE A 65 1.88 -10.45 -6.97
C PHE A 65 2.00 -9.56 -5.73
N LEU A 66 1.12 -9.74 -4.75
CA LEU A 66 1.17 -8.96 -3.49
C LEU A 66 2.49 -9.19 -2.74
N ALA A 67 2.93 -10.44 -2.64
CA ALA A 67 4.22 -10.76 -2.02
C ALA A 67 5.38 -10.05 -2.73
N ALA A 68 5.39 -10.05 -4.06
CA ALA A 68 6.41 -9.37 -4.85
C ALA A 68 6.41 -7.85 -4.63
N VAL A 69 5.22 -7.22 -4.61
CA VAL A 69 5.09 -5.77 -4.36
C VAL A 69 5.52 -5.41 -2.93
N LEU A 70 5.20 -6.23 -1.93
CA LEU A 70 5.64 -6.00 -0.55
C LEU A 70 7.16 -6.09 -0.44
N VAL A 71 7.79 -7.10 -1.06
CA VAL A 71 9.26 -7.23 -1.12
C VAL A 71 9.87 -6.02 -1.84
N LEU A 72 9.31 -5.61 -2.98
CA LEU A 72 9.77 -4.44 -3.72
C LEU A 72 9.71 -3.17 -2.85
N SER A 73 8.62 -2.98 -2.12
CA SER A 73 8.42 -1.83 -1.21
C SER A 73 9.42 -1.82 -0.05
N ASP A 74 9.66 -2.98 0.58
CA ASP A 74 10.63 -3.13 1.69
C ASP A 74 12.06 -2.85 1.21
N LEU A 75 12.44 -3.36 0.04
CA LEU A 75 13.75 -3.11 -0.55
C LEU A 75 13.94 -1.62 -0.91
N CYS A 76 12.92 -0.95 -1.47
CA CYS A 76 12.94 0.49 -1.70
C CYS A 76 13.09 1.29 -0.40
N ALA A 77 12.44 0.84 0.68
CA ALA A 77 12.58 1.44 2.00
C ALA A 77 14.00 1.31 2.53
N ARG A 78 14.56 0.09 2.50
CA ARG A 78 15.94 -0.17 2.97
C ARG A 78 17.00 0.63 2.21
N ASP A 79 16.74 0.93 0.94
CA ASP A 79 17.62 1.77 0.10
C ASP A 79 17.46 3.28 0.37
N GLY A 80 16.53 3.66 1.23
CA GLY A 80 16.35 5.03 1.71
C GLY A 80 15.43 5.89 0.85
N LEU A 81 14.54 5.29 0.05
CA LEU A 81 13.60 6.03 -0.80
C LEU A 81 12.64 6.90 0.03
N PHE A 82 12.13 6.36 1.14
CA PHE A 82 11.20 7.09 2.01
C PHE A 82 11.90 8.20 2.79
N GLU A 83 13.13 7.96 3.27
CA GLU A 83 13.94 8.98 3.95
C GLU A 83 14.28 10.14 2.99
N TRP A 84 14.60 9.82 1.74
CA TRP A 84 14.76 10.84 0.70
C TRP A 84 13.48 11.66 0.50
N ALA A 85 12.32 10.98 0.41
CA ALA A 85 11.02 11.65 0.28
C ALA A 85 10.74 12.58 1.48
N GLY A 86 11.06 12.15 2.70
CA GLY A 86 10.96 12.98 3.91
C GLY A 86 11.83 14.23 3.84
N GLN A 87 13.08 14.10 3.43
CA GLN A 87 14.00 15.24 3.26
C GLN A 87 13.56 16.18 2.14
N PHE A 88 13.06 15.63 1.04
CA PHE A 88 12.48 16.41 -0.05
C PHE A 88 11.30 17.26 0.45
N MET A 89 10.38 16.65 1.21
CA MET A 89 9.23 17.35 1.80
C MET A 89 9.69 18.43 2.79
N ALA A 90 10.63 18.11 3.68
CA ALA A 90 11.20 19.08 4.63
C ALA A 90 11.78 20.30 3.93
N GLY A 91 12.65 20.08 2.95
CA GLY A 91 13.31 21.16 2.22
C GLY A 91 12.35 22.03 1.40
N ARG A 92 11.31 21.41 0.81
CA ARG A 92 10.32 22.14 -0.01
C ARG A 92 9.27 22.86 0.81
N SER A 93 8.92 22.37 1.99
CA SER A 93 7.92 22.99 2.86
C SER A 93 8.39 24.34 3.43
N ARG A 94 9.70 24.52 3.60
CA ARG A 94 10.30 25.74 4.19
C ARG A 94 9.69 26.13 5.54
N GLY A 95 9.28 25.16 6.35
CA GLY A 95 8.63 25.41 7.63
C GLY A 95 7.15 25.79 7.55
N ASP A 96 6.55 25.84 6.36
CA ASP A 96 5.14 26.14 6.19
C ASP A 96 4.31 24.85 6.33
N PRO A 97 3.41 24.73 7.34
CA PRO A 97 2.60 23.55 7.57
C PRO A 97 1.62 23.27 6.42
N HIS A 98 1.11 24.31 5.74
CA HIS A 98 0.22 24.12 4.59
C HIS A 98 0.96 23.53 3.38
N ARG A 99 2.19 24.02 3.11
CA ARG A 99 3.03 23.45 2.04
C ARG A 99 3.44 22.02 2.36
N LEU A 100 3.77 21.74 3.63
CA LEU A 100 4.07 20.38 4.05
C LEU A 100 2.86 19.46 3.83
N LEU A 101 1.65 19.91 4.16
CA LEU A 101 0.43 19.13 3.93
C LEU A 101 0.24 18.79 2.45
N VAL A 102 0.40 19.76 1.53
CA VAL A 102 0.33 19.51 0.08
C VAL A 102 1.35 18.47 -0.36
N LEU A 103 2.59 18.59 0.12
CA LEU A 103 3.67 17.65 -0.23
C LEU A 103 3.40 16.24 0.33
N VAL A 104 2.89 16.15 1.56
CA VAL A 104 2.48 14.87 2.15
C VAL A 104 1.34 14.24 1.36
N PHE A 105 0.32 15.03 0.97
CA PHE A 105 -0.77 14.53 0.12
C PHE A 105 -0.24 14.00 -1.21
N ALA A 106 0.62 14.75 -1.89
CA ALA A 106 1.19 14.31 -3.16
C ALA A 106 2.06 13.05 -3.01
N VAL A 107 2.96 13.03 -2.02
CA VAL A 107 3.87 11.89 -1.80
C VAL A 107 3.11 10.66 -1.31
N ALA A 108 2.17 10.81 -0.36
CA ALA A 108 1.41 9.69 0.16
C ALA A 108 0.47 9.11 -0.89
N ALA A 109 -0.28 9.93 -1.63
CA ALA A 109 -1.16 9.46 -2.70
C ALA A 109 -0.37 8.72 -3.79
N LEU A 110 0.80 9.26 -4.20
CA LEU A 110 1.66 8.62 -5.19
C LEU A 110 2.28 7.32 -4.66
N THR A 111 2.81 7.33 -3.42
CA THR A 111 3.35 6.12 -2.79
C THR A 111 2.31 5.02 -2.70
N THR A 112 1.10 5.36 -2.26
CA THR A 112 -0.01 4.41 -2.16
C THR A 112 -0.39 3.86 -3.52
N ALA A 113 -0.53 4.72 -4.52
CA ALA A 113 -0.91 4.30 -5.87
C ALA A 113 0.12 3.35 -6.51
N VAL A 114 1.41 3.60 -6.27
CA VAL A 114 2.52 2.92 -6.97
C VAL A 114 3.02 1.68 -6.21
N LEU A 115 3.11 1.75 -4.89
CA LEU A 115 3.62 0.65 -4.06
C LEU A 115 2.47 -0.12 -3.42
N SER A 116 1.87 0.42 -2.38
CA SER A 116 0.66 -0.14 -1.74
C SER A 116 0.18 0.76 -0.59
N LEU A 117 -1.02 0.46 -0.09
CA LEU A 117 -1.53 1.08 1.13
C LEU A 117 -0.65 0.75 2.35
N ASP A 118 -0.13 -0.48 2.44
CA ASP A 118 0.72 -0.92 3.55
C ASP A 118 2.06 -0.17 3.58
N ALA A 119 2.68 0.05 2.41
CA ALA A 119 3.88 0.86 2.29
C ALA A 119 3.68 2.29 2.82
N THR A 120 2.52 2.89 2.56
CA THR A 120 2.20 4.23 3.05
C THR A 120 2.00 4.24 4.57
N VAL A 121 1.24 3.28 5.12
CA VAL A 121 0.98 3.23 6.56
C VAL A 121 2.24 2.88 7.34
N VAL A 122 2.97 1.85 6.93
CA VAL A 122 4.06 1.28 7.73
C VAL A 122 5.39 2.01 7.50
N LEU A 123 5.69 2.39 6.25
CA LEU A 123 6.99 2.93 5.89
C LEU A 123 6.99 4.46 5.77
N LEU A 124 5.98 5.05 5.13
CA LEU A 124 5.94 6.50 4.92
C LEU A 124 5.46 7.27 6.16
N THR A 125 4.49 6.74 6.92
CA THR A 125 3.93 7.46 8.08
C THR A 125 4.97 7.82 9.14
N PRO A 126 5.88 6.92 9.58
CA PRO A 126 6.96 7.29 10.51
C PRO A 126 7.89 8.37 9.95
N VAL A 127 8.16 8.33 8.65
CA VAL A 127 9.00 9.34 7.98
C VAL A 127 8.33 10.70 7.97
N VAL A 128 7.02 10.75 7.69
CA VAL A 128 6.22 12.00 7.73
C VAL A 128 6.17 12.55 9.15
N PHE A 129 5.98 11.71 10.17
CA PHE A 129 6.04 12.12 11.58
C PHE A 129 7.39 12.76 11.91
N ALA A 130 8.49 12.09 11.59
CA ALA A 130 9.85 12.59 11.83
C ALA A 130 10.11 13.88 11.04
N THR A 131 9.60 13.98 9.79
CA THR A 131 9.73 15.17 8.95
C THR A 131 9.00 16.35 9.55
N ALA A 132 7.74 16.21 9.95
CA ALA A 132 6.94 17.26 10.57
C ALA A 132 7.56 17.75 11.89
N SER A 133 8.01 16.81 12.73
CA SER A 133 8.70 17.13 14.00
C SER A 133 9.99 17.88 13.77
N ARG A 134 10.80 17.47 12.78
CA ARG A 134 12.08 18.14 12.42
C ARG A 134 11.85 19.56 11.89
N VAL A 135 10.83 19.76 11.09
CA VAL A 135 10.46 21.08 10.54
C VAL A 135 9.83 21.98 11.62
N GLY A 136 9.47 21.42 12.79
CA GLY A 136 8.88 22.16 13.91
C GLY A 136 7.40 22.46 13.75
N VAL A 137 6.69 21.73 12.88
CA VAL A 137 5.23 21.83 12.71
C VAL A 137 4.51 20.71 13.46
N ARG A 138 3.21 20.90 13.74
CA ARG A 138 2.41 19.85 14.39
C ARG A 138 2.31 18.62 13.50
N PRO A 139 2.74 17.42 13.95
CA PRO A 139 2.72 16.21 13.11
C PRO A 139 1.32 15.68 12.80
N ARG A 140 0.34 15.97 13.69
CA ARG A 140 -1.00 15.38 13.65
C ARG A 140 -1.68 15.45 12.26
N PRO A 141 -1.87 16.60 11.60
CA PRO A 141 -2.54 16.65 10.30
C PRO A 141 -1.81 15.85 9.23
N HIS A 142 -0.48 15.84 9.25
CA HIS A 142 0.36 15.17 8.26
C HIS A 142 0.34 13.65 8.41
N VAL A 143 0.36 13.15 9.65
CA VAL A 143 0.27 11.70 9.95
C VAL A 143 -1.13 11.17 9.59
N TYR A 144 -2.18 11.90 9.97
CA TYR A 144 -3.55 11.52 9.60
C TYR A 144 -3.74 11.52 8.08
N ALA A 145 -3.11 12.45 7.35
CA ALA A 145 -3.13 12.43 5.89
C ALA A 145 -2.55 11.14 5.31
N CYS A 146 -1.46 10.60 5.86
CA CYS A 146 -0.92 9.32 5.41
C CYS A 146 -1.90 8.17 5.63
N THR A 147 -2.56 8.10 6.79
CA THR A 147 -3.50 7.01 7.09
C THR A 147 -4.76 7.08 6.22
N HIS A 148 -5.26 8.26 5.92
CA HIS A 148 -6.39 8.44 5.00
C HIS A 148 -6.01 8.13 3.57
N LEU A 149 -4.89 8.68 3.09
CA LEU A 149 -4.42 8.46 1.73
C LEU A 149 -3.92 7.02 1.47
N ALA A 150 -3.61 6.25 2.51
CA ALA A 150 -3.39 4.82 2.35
C ALA A 150 -4.64 4.12 1.76
N ASN A 151 -5.84 4.56 2.14
CA ASN A 151 -7.08 4.06 1.54
C ASN A 151 -7.48 4.85 0.29
N GLY A 152 -7.70 6.17 0.40
CA GLY A 152 -8.13 7.01 -0.73
C GLY A 152 -7.14 7.00 -1.90
N GLY A 153 -5.84 7.04 -1.60
CA GLY A 153 -4.77 6.96 -2.60
C GLY A 153 -4.66 5.59 -3.29
N SER A 154 -5.15 4.53 -2.67
CA SER A 154 -5.07 3.17 -3.23
C SER A 154 -6.05 2.90 -4.38
N LEU A 155 -6.98 3.78 -4.66
CA LEU A 155 -8.01 3.57 -5.69
C LEU A 155 -7.45 3.56 -7.11
N LEU A 156 -6.31 4.21 -7.38
CA LEU A 156 -5.86 4.51 -8.75
C LEU A 156 -5.42 3.26 -9.54
N LEU A 157 -4.59 2.42 -8.93
CA LEU A 157 -3.99 1.29 -9.64
C LEU A 157 -4.33 -0.05 -8.99
N PRO A 158 -4.40 -1.14 -9.77
CA PRO A 158 -4.64 -2.48 -9.22
C PRO A 158 -3.59 -2.93 -8.21
N VAL A 159 -2.34 -2.48 -8.36
CA VAL A 159 -1.21 -2.82 -7.49
C VAL A 159 -1.33 -2.25 -6.08
N SER A 160 -2.13 -1.22 -5.90
CA SER A 160 -2.21 -0.46 -4.65
C SER A 160 -2.96 -1.20 -3.55
N ASN A 161 -3.89 -2.10 -3.93
CA ASN A 161 -4.79 -2.77 -3.00
C ASN A 161 -5.26 -4.12 -3.58
N LEU A 162 -5.32 -5.14 -2.73
CA LEU A 162 -5.83 -6.47 -3.07
C LEU A 162 -7.23 -6.42 -3.70
N THR A 163 -8.14 -5.61 -3.16
CA THR A 163 -9.52 -5.51 -3.66
C THR A 163 -9.58 -4.97 -5.08
N ASN A 164 -8.70 -4.03 -5.45
CA ASN A 164 -8.60 -3.53 -6.81
C ASN A 164 -8.13 -4.62 -7.79
N LEU A 165 -7.16 -5.41 -7.36
CA LEU A 165 -6.62 -6.50 -8.17
C LEU A 165 -7.67 -7.59 -8.40
N LEU A 166 -8.44 -7.94 -7.37
CA LEU A 166 -9.56 -8.88 -7.47
C LEU A 166 -10.67 -8.31 -8.37
N ALA A 167 -11.02 -7.03 -8.21
CA ALA A 167 -12.03 -6.37 -9.05
C ALA A 167 -11.59 -6.32 -10.52
N MET A 168 -10.32 -5.97 -10.80
CA MET A 168 -9.75 -5.98 -12.14
C MET A 168 -9.85 -7.37 -12.78
N SER A 169 -9.47 -8.41 -12.02
CA SER A 169 -9.52 -9.80 -12.47
C SER A 169 -10.96 -10.26 -12.75
N ALA A 170 -11.89 -9.96 -11.83
CA ALA A 170 -13.31 -10.35 -11.97
C ALA A 170 -14.00 -9.64 -13.15
N LEU A 171 -13.63 -8.40 -13.43
CA LEU A 171 -14.16 -7.62 -14.56
C LEU A 171 -13.47 -7.93 -15.90
N GLY A 172 -12.34 -8.63 -15.88
CA GLY A 172 -11.58 -8.96 -17.10
C GLY A 172 -11.01 -7.73 -17.81
N ILE A 173 -10.79 -6.62 -17.10
CA ILE A 173 -10.24 -5.38 -17.66
C ILE A 173 -8.72 -5.34 -17.52
N SER A 174 -8.05 -4.64 -18.44
CA SER A 174 -6.58 -4.48 -18.38
C SER A 174 -6.15 -3.50 -17.29
N PHE A 175 -4.88 -3.61 -16.87
CA PHE A 175 -4.26 -2.70 -15.90
C PHE A 175 -4.43 -1.22 -16.28
N VAL A 176 -4.20 -0.89 -17.56
CA VAL A 176 -4.32 0.48 -18.07
C VAL A 176 -5.78 0.95 -18.04
N ASN A 177 -6.72 0.12 -18.47
CA ASN A 177 -8.15 0.47 -18.46
C ASN A 177 -8.65 0.69 -17.03
N PHE A 178 -8.22 -0.14 -16.07
CA PHE A 178 -8.54 0.08 -14.66
C PHE A 178 -8.07 1.46 -14.20
N GLY A 179 -6.79 1.79 -14.43
CA GLY A 179 -6.23 3.08 -14.04
C GLY A 179 -6.93 4.27 -14.70
N LEU A 180 -7.29 4.17 -15.97
CA LEU A 180 -8.02 5.22 -16.68
C LEU A 180 -9.42 5.45 -16.12
N VAL A 181 -10.15 4.38 -15.81
CA VAL A 181 -11.49 4.46 -15.19
C VAL A 181 -11.40 5.04 -13.79
N MET A 182 -10.41 4.63 -13.01
CA MET A 182 -10.24 5.05 -11.62
C MET A 182 -9.57 6.42 -11.44
N LEU A 183 -9.01 7.01 -12.51
CA LEU A 183 -8.28 8.27 -12.42
C LEU A 183 -9.16 9.43 -11.90
N LEU A 184 -10.36 9.62 -12.45
CA LEU A 184 -11.26 10.69 -12.01
C LEU A 184 -11.79 10.47 -10.59
N PRO A 185 -12.31 9.28 -10.20
CA PRO A 185 -12.65 8.98 -8.83
C PRO A 185 -11.49 9.22 -7.85
N TRP A 186 -10.28 8.78 -8.20
CA TRP A 186 -9.10 8.97 -7.37
C TRP A 186 -8.76 10.45 -7.18
N LEU A 187 -8.73 11.25 -8.25
CA LEU A 187 -8.51 12.69 -8.15
C LEU A 187 -9.57 13.38 -7.30
N ALA A 188 -10.83 12.98 -7.44
CA ALA A 188 -11.93 13.53 -6.65
C ALA A 188 -11.75 13.21 -5.15
N VAL A 189 -11.41 11.95 -4.81
CA VAL A 189 -11.18 11.54 -3.41
C VAL A 189 -10.00 12.31 -2.82
N VAL A 190 -8.86 12.35 -3.50
CA VAL A 190 -7.66 13.08 -3.00
C VAL A 190 -7.96 14.57 -2.82
N ALA A 191 -8.69 15.19 -3.76
CA ALA A 191 -9.06 16.61 -3.66
C ALA A 191 -10.02 16.88 -2.50
N VAL A 192 -11.06 16.04 -2.34
CA VAL A 192 -12.05 16.18 -1.24
C VAL A 192 -11.36 15.97 0.11
N GLU A 193 -10.53 14.94 0.24
CA GLU A 193 -9.75 14.71 1.46
C GLU A 193 -8.85 15.91 1.78
N TYR A 194 -8.13 16.44 0.78
CA TYR A 194 -7.27 17.60 0.98
C TYR A 194 -8.04 18.82 1.49
N VAL A 195 -9.19 19.12 0.89
CA VAL A 195 -10.05 20.24 1.33
C VAL A 195 -10.58 20.01 2.74
N ALA A 196 -11.06 18.78 3.04
CA ALA A 196 -11.54 18.40 4.35
C ALA A 196 -10.43 18.54 5.41
N PHE A 197 -9.21 18.11 5.11
CA PHE A 197 -8.06 18.24 6.00
C PHE A 197 -7.67 19.68 6.26
N ARG A 198 -7.67 20.53 5.25
CA ARG A 198 -7.42 21.96 5.42
C ARG A 198 -8.43 22.63 6.33
N TRP A 199 -9.68 22.24 6.23
CA TRP A 199 -10.76 22.79 7.04
C TRP A 199 -10.70 22.22 8.48
N TYR A 200 -10.62 20.90 8.62
CA TYR A 200 -10.66 20.23 9.93
C TYR A 200 -9.42 20.54 10.78
N PHE A 201 -8.24 20.59 10.19
CA PHE A 201 -6.97 20.85 10.86
C PHE A 201 -6.52 22.31 10.75
N ALA A 202 -7.40 23.26 10.44
CA ALA A 202 -7.05 24.68 10.27
C ALA A 202 -6.30 25.24 11.50
N GLY A 203 -6.74 24.88 12.72
CA GLY A 203 -6.07 25.29 13.97
C GLY A 203 -4.67 24.68 14.16
N ASP A 204 -4.42 23.46 13.70
CA ASP A 204 -3.09 22.85 13.78
C ASP A 204 -2.14 23.41 12.70
N LEU A 205 -2.71 23.76 11.53
CA LEU A 205 -1.96 24.30 10.40
C LEU A 205 -1.64 25.81 10.55
N SER A 206 -2.33 26.53 11.44
CA SER A 206 -2.08 27.96 11.70
C SER A 206 -0.90 28.20 12.65
N VAL A 207 -0.43 27.16 13.34
CA VAL A 207 0.71 27.29 14.27
C VAL A 207 1.99 27.33 13.44
N ALA A 208 2.70 28.49 13.53
CA ALA A 208 3.97 28.66 12.88
C ALA A 208 4.99 27.61 13.37
N ALA A 209 5.86 27.17 12.47
CA ALA A 209 6.95 26.28 12.83
C ALA A 209 7.80 26.89 13.94
N GLY A 210 8.10 26.09 14.97
CA GLY A 210 9.19 26.39 15.91
C GLY A 210 10.53 26.41 15.16
N VAL A 211 11.59 26.81 15.85
CA VAL A 211 12.95 26.75 15.28
C VAL A 211 13.31 25.28 15.06
N GLY A 212 13.01 24.77 13.89
CA GLY A 212 13.36 23.41 13.48
C GLY A 212 14.87 23.36 13.15
N GLU A 213 15.52 22.28 13.55
CA GLU A 213 16.91 22.02 13.13
C GLU A 213 16.96 21.74 11.62
N THR A 214 17.54 22.67 10.88
CA THR A 214 17.90 22.43 9.49
C THR A 214 19.14 21.54 9.43
N THR A 215 18.94 20.24 9.49
CA THR A 215 20.05 19.30 9.28
C THR A 215 20.40 19.25 7.79
N ASP A 216 21.58 19.72 7.45
CA ASP A 216 22.13 19.91 6.09
C ASP A 216 22.54 18.57 5.41
N GLY A 217 21.90 17.49 5.73
CA GLY A 217 22.16 16.19 5.12
C GLY A 217 21.24 15.91 3.92
N ARG A 218 21.51 16.50 2.76
CA ARG A 218 20.81 16.13 1.51
C ARG A 218 21.11 14.68 1.14
N ARG A 219 20.23 13.75 1.51
CA ARG A 219 20.28 12.40 0.90
C ARG A 219 20.03 12.52 -0.61
N ARG A 220 20.86 11.86 -1.39
CA ARG A 220 20.63 11.74 -2.83
C ARG A 220 19.50 10.74 -3.06
N LEU A 221 18.66 11.00 -4.07
CA LEU A 221 17.66 10.04 -4.54
C LEU A 221 18.36 8.68 -4.77
N PRO A 222 17.87 7.57 -4.21
CA PRO A 222 18.37 6.23 -4.53
C PRO A 222 17.97 5.91 -5.96
N ARG A 223 18.80 6.37 -6.92
CA ARG A 223 18.49 6.33 -8.35
C ARG A 223 18.20 4.93 -8.83
N PHE A 224 18.89 3.95 -8.24
CA PHE A 224 18.75 2.57 -8.68
C PHE A 224 17.35 2.03 -8.33
N SER A 225 16.95 2.07 -7.05
CA SER A 225 15.61 1.62 -6.61
C SER A 225 14.49 2.42 -7.28
N ALA A 226 14.67 3.73 -7.42
CA ALA A 226 13.73 4.58 -8.16
C ALA A 226 13.62 4.15 -9.64
N SER A 227 14.74 3.78 -10.29
CA SER A 227 14.72 3.30 -11.68
C SER A 227 14.07 1.93 -11.81
N VAL A 228 14.36 1.00 -10.91
CA VAL A 228 13.71 -0.32 -10.90
C VAL A 228 12.21 -0.18 -10.68
N LEU A 229 11.79 0.66 -9.74
CA LEU A 229 10.38 0.95 -9.50
C LEU A 229 9.70 1.53 -10.75
N ALA A 230 10.31 2.53 -11.39
CA ALA A 230 9.79 3.13 -12.61
C ALA A 230 9.70 2.11 -13.77
N LEU A 231 10.71 1.26 -13.93
CA LEU A 231 10.72 0.18 -14.93
C LEU A 231 9.66 -0.89 -14.63
N THR A 232 9.44 -1.22 -13.36
CA THR A 232 8.37 -2.16 -12.96
C THR A 232 7.00 -1.60 -13.31
N LEU A 233 6.75 -0.31 -13.04
CA LEU A 233 5.50 0.35 -13.44
C LEU A 233 5.33 0.41 -14.96
N ALA A 234 6.38 0.76 -15.70
CA ALA A 234 6.36 0.71 -17.15
C ALA A 234 6.11 -0.73 -17.66
N GLY A 235 6.67 -1.72 -16.97
CA GLY A 235 6.43 -3.13 -17.22
C GLY A 235 4.97 -3.54 -17.01
N PHE A 236 4.26 -3.02 -16.01
CA PHE A 236 2.82 -3.26 -15.82
C PHE A 236 2.00 -2.70 -16.99
N VAL A 237 2.37 -1.51 -17.47
CA VAL A 237 1.75 -0.92 -18.66
C VAL A 237 2.02 -1.81 -19.89
N ALA A 238 3.26 -2.21 -20.12
CA ALA A 238 3.63 -3.09 -21.24
C ALA A 238 2.93 -4.45 -21.16
N ALA A 239 2.84 -5.05 -19.97
CA ALA A 239 2.16 -6.31 -19.72
C ALA A 239 0.67 -6.24 -20.11
N SER A 240 0.02 -5.08 -19.92
CA SER A 240 -1.38 -4.85 -20.36
C SER A 240 -1.57 -5.02 -21.88
N PHE A 241 -0.58 -4.61 -22.67
CA PHE A 241 -0.61 -4.73 -24.13
C PHE A 241 -0.18 -6.13 -24.61
N LEU A 242 0.76 -6.74 -23.90
CA LEU A 242 1.32 -8.05 -24.23
C LEU A 242 0.49 -9.23 -23.67
N ARG A 243 -0.55 -8.95 -22.89
CA ARG A 243 -1.38 -9.94 -22.18
C ARG A 243 -0.56 -10.86 -21.27
N VAL A 244 0.49 -10.31 -20.66
CA VAL A 244 1.32 -11.00 -19.66
C VAL A 244 0.77 -10.72 -18.27
N GLU A 245 0.81 -11.71 -17.40
CA GLU A 245 0.43 -11.56 -15.98
C GLU A 245 1.32 -10.54 -15.27
N VAL A 246 0.71 -9.53 -14.66
CA VAL A 246 1.43 -8.47 -13.91
C VAL A 246 2.27 -9.02 -12.76
N ALA A 247 1.92 -10.20 -12.24
CA ALA A 247 2.67 -10.89 -11.19
C ALA A 247 4.13 -11.19 -11.59
N TRP A 248 4.37 -11.57 -12.83
CA TRP A 248 5.73 -11.83 -13.33
C TRP A 248 6.59 -10.58 -13.39
N VAL A 249 5.98 -9.45 -13.76
CA VAL A 249 6.68 -8.15 -13.80
C VAL A 249 7.05 -7.70 -12.40
N ALA A 250 6.12 -7.83 -11.43
CA ALA A 250 6.39 -7.52 -10.03
C ALA A 250 7.50 -8.41 -9.46
N ALA A 251 7.43 -9.72 -9.73
CA ALA A 251 8.45 -10.68 -9.28
C ALA A 251 9.83 -10.36 -9.87
N ALA A 252 9.91 -10.02 -11.16
CA ALA A 252 11.15 -9.61 -11.80
C ALA A 252 11.73 -8.33 -11.16
N GLY A 253 10.92 -7.31 -10.92
CA GLY A 253 11.35 -6.08 -10.23
C GLY A 253 11.87 -6.34 -8.82
N ALA A 254 11.14 -7.14 -8.04
CA ALA A 254 11.56 -7.54 -6.69
C ALA A 254 12.87 -8.35 -6.70
N LEU A 255 13.02 -9.29 -7.65
CA LEU A 255 14.23 -10.10 -7.79
C LEU A 255 15.45 -9.24 -8.14
N VAL A 256 15.31 -8.31 -9.07
CA VAL A 256 16.40 -7.39 -9.45
C VAL A 256 16.90 -6.60 -8.25
N LEU A 257 15.98 -6.02 -7.43
CA LEU A 257 16.37 -5.33 -6.21
C LEU A 257 16.98 -6.27 -5.16
N ALA A 258 16.44 -7.48 -5.00
CA ALA A 258 16.94 -8.45 -4.03
C ALA A 258 18.36 -8.89 -4.36
N VAL A 259 18.65 -9.23 -5.62
CA VAL A 259 19.99 -9.63 -6.08
C VAL A 259 20.99 -8.52 -5.80
N LEU A 260 20.65 -7.28 -6.10
CA LEU A 260 21.56 -6.16 -5.87
C LEU A 260 21.72 -5.83 -4.39
N ALA A 261 20.67 -5.95 -3.58
CA ALA A 261 20.78 -5.78 -2.13
C ALA A 261 21.75 -6.80 -1.50
N VAL A 262 21.87 -8.00 -2.08
CA VAL A 262 22.85 -9.00 -1.67
C VAL A 262 24.26 -8.61 -2.15
N TRP A 263 24.41 -8.14 -3.39
CA TRP A 263 25.70 -7.77 -3.97
C TRP A 263 26.34 -6.53 -3.32
N THR A 264 25.53 -5.55 -2.92
CA THR A 264 26.01 -4.31 -2.28
C THR A 264 26.34 -4.48 -0.79
N ARG A 265 25.97 -5.61 -0.17
CA ARG A 265 26.30 -5.93 1.23
C ARG A 265 27.57 -6.78 1.38
N GLN A 266 28.14 -7.25 0.29
CA GLN A 266 29.47 -7.88 0.25
C GLN A 266 30.54 -6.83 -0.06
#